data_77789b5c7a0d190ab9e636926710126b
#
_entry.id   77789b5c7a0d190ab9e636926710126b
#
_cell.length_a   1.000
_cell.length_b   1.000
_cell.length_c   1.000
_cell.angle_alpha   90.00
_cell.angle_beta   90.00
_cell.angle_gamma   90.00
#
_symmetry.space_group_name_H-M   'P 1'
#
loop_
_entity.id
_entity.type
_entity.pdbx_description
1 polymer ?
#
loop_
_entity_poly.entity_id
_entity_poly.type
_entity_poly.pdbx_seq_one_letter_code
_entity_poly.pdbx_strand_id
1 'polypeptide(L)'
;PTRFIVTQEKNLNSRFADYSPAYVGGLDNSLIFTSTRDGATGRKKSRITGQRNGDLWKSYFDIQKQKWEKPELIDNEELINTPNDEGAPTLSADGSLMFFTRCRFDKAKAMGAEIYETQKSKDTWSEPTSVEILGDSLVVAHPSLSKDGLTLYFVSDKPGGYGGNDIWKVDKLSDKWGEPANLGPEINTPGNEMFPFIRDNGELYFSSDYHPGMGGYDILKAYEGTHGLVVENMQSPINSTGDDFGITFLPGKDQG
;
A
#
# COMPACT_ATOMS: atom_id res chain seq x y z
N PRO A 1 28.00 1.66 5.56
CA PRO A 1 27.61 0.28 5.23
C PRO A 1 26.19 0.08 5.72
N THR A 2 25.27 -0.19 4.79
CA THR A 2 23.89 -0.46 5.12
C THR A 2 23.80 -1.76 5.92
N ARG A 3 22.98 -1.78 6.97
CA ARG A 3 22.72 -2.97 7.80
C ARG A 3 21.69 -3.92 7.20
N PHE A 4 21.11 -3.56 6.03
CA PHE A 4 20.07 -4.35 5.39
C PHE A 4 20.64 -5.36 4.40
N ILE A 5 20.01 -6.53 4.35
CA ILE A 5 20.26 -7.58 3.36
C ILE A 5 18.93 -7.80 2.64
N VAL A 6 18.94 -7.61 1.32
CA VAL A 6 17.76 -7.84 0.48
C VAL A 6 17.87 -9.20 -0.18
N THR A 7 16.83 -10.02 -0.05
CA THR A 7 16.74 -11.35 -0.65
C THR A 7 15.43 -11.51 -1.40
N GLN A 8 15.47 -12.27 -2.49
CA GLN A 8 14.27 -12.56 -3.27
C GLN A 8 13.45 -13.69 -2.63
N GLU A 9 12.17 -13.41 -2.32
CA GLU A 9 11.21 -14.41 -1.88
C GLU A 9 10.59 -15.17 -3.05
N LYS A 10 11.26 -16.23 -3.49
CA LYS A 10 10.89 -17.00 -4.70
C LYS A 10 9.48 -17.61 -4.66
N ASN A 11 8.95 -17.91 -3.46
CA ASN A 11 7.62 -18.49 -3.32
C ASN A 11 6.51 -17.44 -3.42
N LEU A 12 6.81 -16.19 -3.10
CA LEU A 12 5.87 -15.08 -3.20
C LEU A 12 5.90 -14.46 -4.60
N ASN A 13 7.09 -14.27 -5.15
CA ASN A 13 7.26 -13.57 -6.40
C ASN A 13 6.86 -14.43 -7.61
N SER A 14 6.20 -13.80 -8.56
CA SER A 14 5.83 -14.37 -9.86
C SER A 14 6.70 -13.78 -10.98
N ARG A 15 6.40 -14.14 -12.22
CA ARG A 15 6.98 -13.46 -13.42
C ARG A 15 6.27 -12.16 -13.80
N PHE A 16 5.25 -11.79 -13.05
CA PHE A 16 4.44 -10.59 -13.22
C PHE A 16 4.77 -9.58 -12.12
N ALA A 17 4.01 -8.48 -12.05
CA ALA A 17 4.17 -7.52 -10.97
C ALA A 17 3.59 -8.08 -9.66
N ASP A 18 4.40 -8.04 -8.59
CA ASP A 18 4.04 -8.39 -7.22
C ASP A 18 4.53 -7.24 -6.33
N TYR A 19 3.64 -6.56 -5.60
CA TYR A 19 3.99 -5.32 -4.89
C TYR A 19 3.04 -5.02 -3.73
N SER A 20 3.35 -3.97 -2.96
CA SER A 20 2.58 -3.46 -1.82
C SER A 20 2.14 -4.55 -0.85
N PRO A 21 3.08 -5.28 -0.24
CA PRO A 21 2.76 -6.27 0.76
C PRO A 21 2.29 -5.61 2.07
N ALA A 22 1.38 -6.31 2.77
CA ALA A 22 0.93 -5.96 4.11
C ALA A 22 0.86 -7.21 4.98
N TYR A 23 1.56 -7.21 6.10
CA TYR A 23 1.47 -8.30 7.09
C TYR A 23 0.12 -8.25 7.79
N VAL A 24 -0.50 -9.42 7.94
CA VAL A 24 -1.72 -9.55 8.75
C VAL A 24 -1.32 -9.60 10.21
N GLY A 25 -1.92 -8.72 11.00
CA GLY A 25 -1.64 -8.61 12.43
C GLY A 25 -2.14 -9.79 13.26
N GLY A 26 -1.86 -9.76 14.55
CA GLY A 26 -2.25 -10.80 15.50
C GLY A 26 -1.37 -12.04 15.42
N LEU A 27 -1.99 -13.23 15.45
CA LEU A 27 -1.33 -14.53 15.36
C LEU A 27 -1.28 -15.09 13.93
N ASP A 28 -1.77 -14.35 12.96
CA ASP A 28 -1.84 -14.76 11.57
C ASP A 28 -0.49 -14.51 10.88
N ASN A 29 0.27 -15.57 10.65
CA ASN A 29 1.55 -15.52 9.93
C ASN A 29 1.31 -15.39 8.42
N SER A 30 0.49 -14.43 8.00
CA SER A 30 0.15 -14.25 6.60
C SER A 30 0.52 -12.86 6.08
N LEU A 31 0.66 -12.79 4.78
CA LEU A 31 0.94 -11.60 4.01
C LEU A 31 -0.14 -11.45 2.93
N ILE A 32 -0.70 -10.27 2.82
CA ILE A 32 -1.57 -9.88 1.70
C ILE A 32 -0.77 -8.93 0.82
N PHE A 33 -0.87 -9.08 -0.49
CA PHE A 33 -0.12 -8.25 -1.43
C PHE A 33 -0.86 -8.15 -2.77
N THR A 34 -0.48 -7.17 -3.56
CA THR A 34 -1.02 -6.96 -4.91
C THR A 34 -0.25 -7.80 -5.91
N SER A 35 -0.95 -8.47 -6.83
CA SER A 35 -0.30 -9.17 -7.94
C SER A 35 -1.14 -9.19 -9.21
N THR A 36 -0.46 -9.06 -10.34
CA THR A 36 -1.04 -9.19 -11.70
C THR A 36 -0.82 -10.58 -12.30
N ARG A 37 -0.53 -11.59 -11.46
CA ARG A 37 -0.21 -12.97 -11.85
C ARG A 37 -1.36 -13.68 -12.55
N ASP A 38 -1.05 -14.81 -13.20
CA ASP A 38 -2.07 -15.67 -13.77
C ASP A 38 -3.03 -16.18 -12.69
N GLY A 39 -4.34 -16.13 -12.98
CA GLY A 39 -5.39 -16.47 -12.04
C GLY A 39 -6.07 -15.24 -11.43
N ALA A 40 -5.59 -14.03 -11.69
CA ALA A 40 -6.27 -12.80 -11.30
C ALA A 40 -7.70 -12.73 -11.88
N THR A 41 -8.58 -12.09 -11.13
CA THR A 41 -9.97 -11.83 -11.50
C THR A 41 -10.04 -10.99 -12.76
N GLY A 42 -10.84 -10.82 -13.51
CA GLY A 42 -10.84 -9.99 -14.74
C GLY A 42 -10.08 -10.65 -15.91
N ARG A 43 -10.80 -10.88 -16.99
CA ARG A 43 -10.26 -11.60 -18.17
C ARG A 43 -9.45 -10.72 -19.12
N LYS A 44 -9.54 -9.39 -19.00
CA LYS A 44 -8.96 -8.45 -19.95
C LYS A 44 -7.65 -7.89 -19.41
N LYS A 45 -6.67 -7.79 -20.31
CA LYS A 45 -5.46 -7.02 -20.02
C LYS A 45 -5.78 -5.52 -20.10
N SER A 46 -5.19 -4.73 -19.22
CA SER A 46 -5.20 -3.28 -19.32
C SER A 46 -4.71 -2.85 -20.71
N ARG A 47 -5.43 -1.96 -21.36
CA ARG A 47 -4.98 -1.39 -22.65
C ARG A 47 -3.82 -0.40 -22.47
N ILE A 48 -3.58 0.04 -21.25
CA ILE A 48 -2.52 1.00 -20.91
C ILE A 48 -1.23 0.26 -20.60
N THR A 49 -1.29 -0.71 -19.68
CA THR A 49 -0.09 -1.44 -19.20
C THR A 49 0.19 -2.75 -19.95
N GLY A 50 -0.78 -3.27 -20.69
CA GLY A 50 -0.69 -4.60 -21.32
C GLY A 50 -0.73 -5.77 -20.33
N GLN A 51 -0.78 -5.49 -19.04
CA GLN A 51 -0.86 -6.48 -17.96
C GLN A 51 -2.32 -6.75 -17.57
N ARG A 52 -2.56 -7.78 -16.78
CA ARG A 52 -3.85 -8.00 -16.11
C ARG A 52 -4.02 -6.95 -15.02
N ASN A 53 -5.25 -6.76 -14.58
CA ASN A 53 -5.54 -5.95 -13.40
C ASN A 53 -4.87 -6.57 -12.17
N GLY A 54 -4.51 -5.73 -11.21
CA GLY A 54 -4.02 -6.16 -9.91
C GLY A 54 -5.15 -6.72 -9.07
N ASP A 55 -4.88 -7.84 -8.41
CA ASP A 55 -5.75 -8.45 -7.40
C ASP A 55 -5.00 -8.55 -6.07
N LEU A 56 -5.75 -8.69 -4.98
CA LEU A 56 -5.20 -9.00 -3.67
C LEU A 56 -5.03 -10.51 -3.52
N TRP A 57 -3.80 -10.89 -3.19
CA TRP A 57 -3.38 -12.27 -2.97
C TRP A 57 -2.92 -12.44 -1.54
N LYS A 58 -3.07 -13.62 -0.99
CA LYS A 58 -2.66 -13.99 0.36
C LYS A 58 -1.72 -15.18 0.33
N SER A 59 -0.71 -15.18 1.21
CA SER A 59 0.16 -16.31 1.47
C SER A 59 0.39 -16.47 2.96
N TYR A 60 0.63 -17.71 3.40
CA TYR A 60 0.93 -18.05 4.79
C TYR A 60 2.39 -18.45 4.92
N PHE A 61 3.02 -18.07 6.03
CA PHE A 61 4.37 -18.51 6.35
C PHE A 61 4.31 -19.81 7.15
N ASP A 62 4.79 -20.90 6.55
CA ASP A 62 4.94 -22.20 7.21
C ASP A 62 6.16 -22.16 8.15
N ILE A 63 5.90 -22.03 9.45
CA ILE A 63 6.94 -21.93 10.48
C ILE A 63 7.80 -23.20 10.54
N GLN A 64 7.24 -24.38 10.27
CA GLN A 64 7.99 -25.64 10.32
C GLN A 64 8.93 -25.77 9.14
N LYS A 65 8.49 -25.37 7.94
CA LYS A 65 9.29 -25.42 6.71
C LYS A 65 10.12 -24.15 6.48
N GLN A 66 9.93 -23.10 7.31
CA GLN A 66 10.60 -21.79 7.19
C GLN A 66 10.47 -21.21 5.79
N LYS A 67 9.24 -21.22 5.23
CA LYS A 67 8.98 -20.70 3.88
C LYS A 67 7.53 -20.24 3.72
N TRP A 68 7.33 -19.32 2.81
CA TRP A 68 6.01 -18.92 2.35
C TRP A 68 5.36 -20.04 1.54
N GLU A 69 4.07 -20.25 1.74
CA GLU A 69 3.25 -21.11 0.90
C GLU A 69 2.93 -20.43 -0.44
N LYS A 70 2.38 -21.21 -1.37
CA LYS A 70 1.96 -20.67 -2.66
C LYS A 70 0.82 -19.68 -2.44
N PRO A 71 0.91 -18.45 -2.98
CA PRO A 71 -0.16 -17.48 -2.85
C PRO A 71 -1.48 -17.94 -3.51
N GLU A 72 -2.57 -17.56 -2.88
CA GLU A 72 -3.95 -17.75 -3.34
C GLU A 72 -4.71 -16.42 -3.37
N LEU A 73 -5.79 -16.33 -4.12
CA LEU A 73 -6.67 -15.14 -4.09
C LEU A 73 -7.21 -14.95 -2.67
N ILE A 74 -7.33 -13.70 -2.24
CA ILE A 74 -7.81 -13.37 -0.90
C ILE A 74 -9.26 -13.83 -0.68
N ASP A 75 -10.03 -13.84 -1.75
CA ASP A 75 -11.41 -14.34 -1.79
C ASP A 75 -11.69 -15.11 -3.08
N ASN A 76 -12.69 -15.98 -3.03
CA ASN A 76 -13.17 -16.75 -4.19
C ASN A 76 -14.57 -16.29 -4.66
N GLU A 77 -15.13 -15.26 -4.02
CA GLU A 77 -16.50 -14.80 -4.24
C GLU A 77 -16.56 -13.50 -5.07
N GLU A 78 -15.43 -13.01 -5.53
CA GLU A 78 -15.28 -11.75 -6.27
C GLU A 78 -15.84 -10.53 -5.49
N LEU A 79 -15.80 -10.56 -4.16
CA LEU A 79 -16.20 -9.45 -3.30
C LEU A 79 -15.11 -8.40 -3.21
N ILE A 80 -13.88 -8.84 -2.90
CA ILE A 80 -12.71 -7.98 -2.79
C ILE A 80 -12.06 -7.80 -4.15
N ASN A 81 -11.71 -8.92 -4.80
CA ASN A 81 -11.16 -8.90 -6.14
C ASN A 81 -12.29 -8.84 -7.16
N THR A 82 -12.31 -7.81 -7.98
CA THR A 82 -13.35 -7.57 -8.99
C THR A 82 -12.72 -7.44 -10.39
N PRO A 83 -13.48 -7.23 -11.45
CA PRO A 83 -12.89 -6.89 -12.75
C PRO A 83 -12.13 -5.55 -12.82
N ASN A 84 -12.05 -4.80 -11.72
CA ASN A 84 -11.26 -3.58 -11.60
C ASN A 84 -9.83 -3.89 -11.14
N ASP A 85 -9.01 -2.86 -10.89
CA ASP A 85 -7.71 -2.98 -10.25
C ASP A 85 -7.86 -2.82 -8.72
N GLU A 86 -7.51 -3.84 -7.96
CA GLU A 86 -7.43 -3.80 -6.50
C GLU A 86 -5.98 -3.93 -6.06
N GLY A 87 -5.57 -3.10 -5.07
CA GLY A 87 -4.18 -3.13 -4.60
C GLY A 87 -3.89 -2.29 -3.37
N ALA A 88 -2.62 -2.29 -2.99
CA ALA A 88 -2.07 -1.54 -1.86
C ALA A 88 -2.88 -1.72 -0.56
N PRO A 89 -2.98 -2.94 -0.02
CA PRO A 89 -3.71 -3.20 1.20
C PRO A 89 -2.98 -2.66 2.43
N THR A 90 -3.73 -2.27 3.45
CA THR A 90 -3.26 -2.04 4.82
C THR A 90 -4.25 -2.63 5.81
N LEU A 91 -3.79 -3.09 6.97
CA LEU A 91 -4.64 -3.76 7.95
C LEU A 91 -4.54 -3.10 9.32
N SER A 92 -5.61 -3.25 10.11
CA SER A 92 -5.57 -2.97 11.54
C SER A 92 -4.61 -3.91 12.27
N ALA A 93 -4.14 -3.49 13.44
CA ALA A 93 -3.17 -4.24 14.24
C ALA A 93 -3.62 -5.67 14.60
N ASP A 94 -4.92 -5.90 14.69
CA ASP A 94 -5.51 -7.22 14.95
C ASP A 94 -5.85 -8.01 13.67
N GLY A 95 -5.65 -7.40 12.49
CA GLY A 95 -5.94 -8.00 11.19
C GLY A 95 -7.44 -8.14 10.85
N SER A 96 -8.33 -7.52 11.64
CA SER A 96 -9.78 -7.63 11.46
C SER A 96 -10.36 -6.62 10.48
N LEU A 97 -9.67 -5.50 10.24
CA LEU A 97 -10.06 -4.43 9.33
C LEU A 97 -9.00 -4.28 8.24
N MET A 98 -9.41 -4.20 6.99
CA MET A 98 -8.52 -3.95 5.86
C MET A 98 -9.03 -2.77 5.05
N PHE A 99 -8.10 -1.88 4.69
CA PHE A 99 -8.28 -0.86 3.67
C PHE A 99 -7.45 -1.22 2.44
N PHE A 100 -7.96 -0.92 1.27
CA PHE A 100 -7.25 -1.15 0.01
C PHE A 100 -7.71 -0.16 -1.06
N THR A 101 -6.90 0.01 -2.09
CA THR A 101 -7.24 0.83 -3.26
C THR A 101 -8.03 0.02 -4.26
N ARG A 102 -9.09 0.61 -4.82
CA ARG A 102 -9.79 0.10 -6.01
C ARG A 102 -9.84 1.18 -7.08
N CYS A 103 -9.29 0.88 -8.26
CA CYS A 103 -9.36 1.75 -9.44
C CYS A 103 -10.53 1.33 -10.30
N ARG A 104 -11.49 2.23 -10.53
CA ARG A 104 -12.65 1.96 -11.36
C ARG A 104 -12.45 2.47 -12.78
N PHE A 105 -12.99 1.74 -13.74
CA PHE A 105 -12.96 2.10 -15.13
C PHE A 105 -14.38 2.12 -15.72
N ASP A 106 -14.77 3.23 -16.35
CA ASP A 106 -15.96 3.30 -17.20
C ASP A 106 -15.53 3.37 -18.67
N LYS A 107 -15.98 2.40 -19.48
CA LYS A 107 -15.72 2.32 -20.93
C LYS A 107 -14.23 2.52 -21.29
N ALA A 108 -13.34 1.96 -20.50
CA ALA A 108 -11.87 2.09 -20.61
C ALA A 108 -11.32 3.50 -20.29
N LYS A 109 -12.08 4.35 -19.63
CA LYS A 109 -11.60 5.59 -19.04
C LYS A 109 -11.40 5.36 -17.55
N ALA A 110 -10.23 5.75 -17.02
CA ALA A 110 -9.99 5.76 -15.58
C ALA A 110 -10.96 6.76 -14.93
N MET A 111 -11.66 6.31 -13.89
CA MET A 111 -12.61 7.13 -13.12
C MET A 111 -12.01 7.61 -11.79
N GLY A 112 -10.70 7.44 -11.60
CA GLY A 112 -10.00 7.70 -10.35
C GLY A 112 -9.73 6.41 -9.56
N ALA A 113 -9.15 6.59 -8.40
CA ALA A 113 -8.90 5.54 -7.43
C ALA A 113 -9.58 5.92 -6.11
N GLU A 114 -10.16 4.94 -5.44
CA GLU A 114 -10.84 5.10 -4.16
C GLU A 114 -10.31 4.09 -3.15
N ILE A 115 -10.32 4.46 -1.88
CA ILE A 115 -10.05 3.53 -0.79
C ILE A 115 -11.37 2.86 -0.39
N TYR A 116 -11.31 1.54 -0.27
CA TYR A 116 -12.38 0.69 0.25
C TYR A 116 -11.96 0.10 1.58
N GLU A 117 -12.94 -0.10 2.46
CA GLU A 117 -12.76 -0.84 3.71
C GLU A 117 -13.59 -2.12 3.73
N THR A 118 -13.07 -3.15 4.37
CA THR A 118 -13.77 -4.41 4.62
C THR A 118 -13.37 -4.97 5.98
N GLN A 119 -14.30 -5.67 6.63
CA GLN A 119 -14.10 -6.29 7.94
C GLN A 119 -14.06 -7.80 7.82
N LYS A 120 -13.15 -8.43 8.55
CA LYS A 120 -13.04 -9.87 8.65
C LYS A 120 -13.89 -10.39 9.80
N SER A 121 -14.78 -11.33 9.49
CA SER A 121 -15.53 -12.08 10.49
C SER A 121 -15.22 -13.57 10.34
N LYS A 122 -14.54 -14.14 11.33
CA LYS A 122 -13.95 -15.48 11.24
C LYS A 122 -12.97 -15.56 10.06
N ASP A 123 -13.28 -16.34 9.04
CA ASP A 123 -12.42 -16.57 7.88
C ASP A 123 -12.90 -15.84 6.60
N THR A 124 -13.96 -15.03 6.71
CA THR A 124 -14.56 -14.33 5.56
C THR A 124 -14.49 -12.82 5.73
N TRP A 125 -14.30 -12.12 4.62
CA TRP A 125 -14.38 -10.68 4.53
C TRP A 125 -15.82 -10.24 4.21
N SER A 126 -16.25 -9.11 4.77
CA SER A 126 -17.51 -8.46 4.39
C SER A 126 -17.42 -7.85 3.00
N GLU A 127 -18.56 -7.53 2.40
CA GLU A 127 -18.60 -6.71 1.19
C GLU A 127 -17.91 -5.38 1.45
N PRO A 128 -16.91 -4.98 0.62
CA PRO A 128 -16.18 -3.74 0.81
C PRO A 128 -17.05 -2.50 0.55
N THR A 129 -16.88 -1.49 1.38
CA THR A 129 -17.53 -0.19 1.24
C THR A 129 -16.53 0.90 0.94
N SER A 130 -16.87 1.86 0.08
CA SER A 130 -16.02 3.01 -0.22
C SER A 130 -15.87 3.90 1.02
N VAL A 131 -14.64 4.33 1.29
CA VAL A 131 -14.32 5.28 2.36
C VAL A 131 -14.39 6.69 1.81
N GLU A 132 -15.44 7.43 2.19
CA GLU A 132 -15.67 8.79 1.72
C GLU A 132 -14.71 9.77 2.42
N ILE A 133 -13.52 9.99 1.82
CA ILE A 133 -12.53 10.96 2.31
C ILE A 133 -12.58 12.23 1.45
N LEU A 134 -12.65 12.09 0.15
CA LEU A 134 -12.67 13.17 -0.84
C LEU A 134 -13.77 12.92 -1.88
N GLY A 135 -14.09 13.92 -2.68
CA GLY A 135 -15.10 13.78 -3.76
C GLY A 135 -14.63 12.86 -4.91
N ASP A 136 -15.58 12.30 -5.64
CA ASP A 136 -15.46 11.20 -6.61
C ASP A 136 -14.51 11.41 -7.81
N SER A 137 -14.00 12.61 -8.04
CA SER A 137 -13.13 12.92 -9.19
C SER A 137 -11.64 12.96 -8.87
N LEU A 138 -11.27 12.70 -7.62
CA LEU A 138 -9.88 12.74 -7.15
C LEU A 138 -9.31 11.33 -6.98
N VAL A 139 -8.00 11.22 -7.07
CA VAL A 139 -7.28 10.01 -6.66
C VAL A 139 -7.27 9.96 -5.13
N VAL A 140 -7.71 8.86 -4.55
CA VAL A 140 -7.57 8.52 -3.13
C VAL A 140 -7.08 7.08 -3.07
N ALA A 141 -5.79 6.89 -2.86
CA ALA A 141 -5.12 5.61 -3.07
C ALA A 141 -4.04 5.31 -2.03
N HIS A 142 -3.50 4.10 -2.07
CA HIS A 142 -2.38 3.63 -1.27
C HIS A 142 -2.56 3.91 0.23
N PRO A 143 -3.59 3.38 0.86
CA PRO A 143 -3.85 3.61 2.28
C PRO A 143 -2.75 3.01 3.16
N SER A 144 -2.44 3.69 4.26
CA SER A 144 -1.63 3.16 5.36
C SER A 144 -2.24 3.56 6.69
N LEU A 145 -2.75 2.60 7.42
CA LEU A 145 -3.44 2.80 8.69
C LEU A 145 -2.44 2.85 9.84
N SER A 146 -2.58 3.84 10.74
CA SER A 146 -1.82 3.86 11.98
C SER A 146 -2.19 2.67 12.88
N LYS A 147 -1.27 2.25 13.74
CA LYS A 147 -1.46 1.09 14.63
C LYS A 147 -2.70 1.19 15.53
N ASP A 148 -3.01 2.39 15.99
CA ASP A 148 -4.19 2.66 16.83
C ASP A 148 -5.51 2.71 16.03
N GLY A 149 -5.42 2.67 14.69
CA GLY A 149 -6.56 2.73 13.79
C GLY A 149 -7.22 4.11 13.69
N LEU A 150 -6.57 5.16 14.19
CA LEU A 150 -7.14 6.50 14.29
C LEU A 150 -6.66 7.46 13.20
N THR A 151 -5.57 7.17 12.51
CA THR A 151 -5.05 7.99 11.41
C THR A 151 -4.86 7.13 10.16
N LEU A 152 -5.38 7.59 9.03
CA LEU A 152 -5.17 6.99 7.72
C LEU A 152 -4.32 7.92 6.86
N TYR A 153 -3.15 7.44 6.46
CA TYR A 153 -2.30 8.08 5.46
C TYR A 153 -2.72 7.58 4.08
N PHE A 154 -2.69 8.44 3.10
CA PHE A 154 -3.08 8.09 1.73
C PHE A 154 -2.46 9.02 0.69
N VAL A 155 -2.57 8.67 -0.57
CA VAL A 155 -2.09 9.44 -1.72
C VAL A 155 -3.27 10.11 -2.41
N SER A 156 -3.09 11.38 -2.80
CA SER A 156 -4.09 12.09 -3.60
C SER A 156 -3.48 13.19 -4.47
N ASP A 157 -4.10 13.40 -5.63
CA ASP A 157 -3.91 14.54 -6.54
C ASP A 157 -4.79 15.75 -6.18
N LYS A 158 -5.26 15.81 -4.93
CA LYS A 158 -6.12 16.88 -4.41
C LYS A 158 -5.48 18.26 -4.61
N PRO A 159 -6.23 19.23 -5.18
CA PRO A 159 -5.74 20.60 -5.32
C PRO A 159 -5.30 21.21 -3.99
N GLY A 160 -4.19 21.96 -4.03
CA GLY A 160 -3.56 22.55 -2.85
C GLY A 160 -2.43 21.72 -2.28
N GLY A 161 -2.00 20.66 -2.98
CA GLY A 161 -0.76 19.94 -2.75
C GLY A 161 0.46 20.64 -3.33
N TYR A 162 1.58 19.92 -3.36
CA TYR A 162 2.89 20.44 -3.80
C TYR A 162 3.27 19.95 -5.20
N GLY A 163 2.73 18.82 -5.64
CA GLY A 163 3.09 18.21 -6.92
C GLY A 163 1.96 17.50 -7.65
N GLY A 164 2.28 16.34 -8.17
CA GLY A 164 1.32 15.47 -8.84
C GLY A 164 0.46 14.73 -7.82
N ASN A 165 1.00 13.68 -7.27
CA ASN A 165 0.38 12.94 -6.16
C ASN A 165 1.14 13.23 -4.88
N ASP A 166 0.45 13.71 -3.88
CA ASP A 166 0.98 14.01 -2.55
C ASP A 166 0.51 13.00 -1.51
N ILE A 167 1.26 12.88 -0.42
CA ILE A 167 0.81 12.14 0.77
C ILE A 167 0.02 13.07 1.68
N TRP A 168 -1.17 12.61 2.01
CA TRP A 168 -2.12 13.24 2.92
C TRP A 168 -2.38 12.32 4.10
N LYS A 169 -2.91 12.88 5.17
CA LYS A 169 -3.46 12.10 6.29
C LYS A 169 -4.83 12.60 6.67
N VAL A 170 -5.63 11.72 7.25
CA VAL A 170 -6.91 12.05 7.84
C VAL A 170 -7.08 11.33 9.17
N ASP A 171 -7.58 12.05 10.17
CA ASP A 171 -7.82 11.49 11.49
C ASP A 171 -9.30 11.08 11.64
N LYS A 172 -9.53 9.99 12.36
CA LYS A 172 -10.87 9.48 12.64
C LYS A 172 -11.53 10.31 13.75
N LEU A 173 -12.67 10.89 13.43
CA LEU A 173 -13.51 11.66 14.37
C LEU A 173 -14.76 10.85 14.72
N SER A 174 -14.71 10.10 15.79
CA SER A 174 -15.77 9.13 16.16
C SER A 174 -15.97 8.09 15.06
N ASP A 175 -17.07 8.12 14.34
CA ASP A 175 -17.42 7.14 13.30
C ASP A 175 -17.11 7.61 11.86
N LYS A 176 -16.52 8.79 11.72
CA LYS A 176 -16.21 9.38 10.40
C LYS A 176 -14.76 9.84 10.32
N TRP A 177 -14.24 9.88 9.11
CA TRP A 177 -12.97 10.53 8.83
C TRP A 177 -13.15 12.04 8.80
N GLY A 178 -12.17 12.77 9.32
CA GLY A 178 -12.16 14.23 9.37
C GLY A 178 -11.70 14.87 8.07
N GLU A 179 -11.22 16.12 8.15
CA GLU A 179 -10.67 16.83 7.02
C GLU A 179 -9.23 16.37 6.72
N PRO A 180 -8.90 16.04 5.46
CA PRO A 180 -7.53 15.66 5.09
C PRO A 180 -6.54 16.79 5.22
N ALA A 181 -5.38 16.49 5.80
CA ALA A 181 -4.23 17.37 5.94
C ALA A 181 -3.06 16.90 5.07
N ASN A 182 -2.51 17.79 4.25
CA ASN A 182 -1.28 17.54 3.49
C ASN A 182 -0.08 17.44 4.44
N LEU A 183 0.87 16.53 4.19
CA LEU A 183 2.02 16.33 5.08
C LEU A 183 3.11 17.40 4.95
N GLY A 184 2.96 18.36 4.04
CA GLY A 184 3.87 19.49 3.90
C GLY A 184 5.05 19.25 2.97
N PRO A 185 5.85 20.32 2.72
CA PRO A 185 6.87 20.32 1.68
C PRO A 185 8.14 19.54 2.03
N GLU A 186 8.31 19.11 3.26
CA GLU A 186 9.40 18.22 3.66
C GLU A 186 9.17 16.79 3.17
N ILE A 187 7.90 16.38 3.04
CA ILE A 187 7.48 15.07 2.53
C ILE A 187 7.13 15.18 1.04
N ASN A 188 6.25 16.12 0.70
CA ASN A 188 5.67 16.26 -0.62
C ASN A 188 6.48 17.22 -1.49
N THR A 189 6.70 16.86 -2.74
CA THR A 189 7.57 17.55 -3.69
C THR A 189 6.79 17.96 -4.95
N PRO A 190 7.38 18.67 -5.91
CA PRO A 190 6.74 18.87 -7.22
C PRO A 190 6.53 17.59 -8.05
N GLY A 191 7.09 16.47 -7.63
CA GLY A 191 6.90 15.15 -8.25
C GLY A 191 5.69 14.40 -7.71
N ASN A 192 5.87 13.12 -7.49
CA ASN A 192 4.86 12.22 -6.94
C ASN A 192 5.41 11.50 -5.71
N GLU A 193 4.66 11.50 -4.65
CA GLU A 193 4.88 10.70 -3.46
C GLU A 193 3.81 9.62 -3.34
N MET A 194 4.25 8.36 -3.22
CA MET A 194 3.41 7.18 -3.36
C MET A 194 3.68 6.18 -2.25
N PHE A 195 2.74 5.25 -2.04
CA PHE A 195 2.90 4.09 -1.16
C PHE A 195 3.38 4.44 0.25
N PRO A 196 2.67 5.33 0.99
CA PRO A 196 3.00 5.59 2.38
C PRO A 196 2.87 4.33 3.22
N PHE A 197 3.77 4.16 4.18
CA PHE A 197 3.71 3.12 5.20
C PHE A 197 4.12 3.70 6.54
N ILE A 198 3.17 3.80 7.47
CA ILE A 198 3.41 4.29 8.83
C ILE A 198 3.73 3.13 9.78
N ARG A 199 4.86 3.21 10.47
CA ARG A 199 5.26 2.25 11.50
C ARG A 199 4.71 2.61 12.87
N ASP A 200 4.70 1.60 13.76
CA ASP A 200 4.28 1.73 15.17
C ASP A 200 5.06 2.78 15.97
N ASN A 201 6.29 3.07 15.57
CA ASN A 201 7.18 4.04 16.22
C ASN A 201 7.06 5.47 15.62
N GLY A 202 6.14 5.69 14.70
CA GLY A 202 5.91 6.98 14.05
C GLY A 202 6.80 7.26 12.84
N GLU A 203 7.69 6.34 12.44
CA GLU A 203 8.43 6.47 11.20
C GLU A 203 7.51 6.28 10.01
N LEU A 204 7.51 7.23 9.07
CA LEU A 204 6.79 7.14 7.81
C LEU A 204 7.76 6.75 6.69
N TYR A 205 7.45 5.69 5.97
CA TYR A 205 8.13 5.32 4.75
C TYR A 205 7.24 5.65 3.56
N PHE A 206 7.85 6.05 2.45
CA PHE A 206 7.13 6.38 1.21
C PHE A 206 8.07 6.32 0.02
N SER A 207 7.54 6.31 -1.19
CA SER A 207 8.33 6.34 -2.42
C SER A 207 8.12 7.68 -3.13
N SER A 208 9.20 8.25 -3.67
CA SER A 208 9.15 9.52 -4.42
C SER A 208 9.99 9.43 -5.70
N ASP A 209 9.50 10.07 -6.76
CA ASP A 209 10.22 10.23 -8.03
C ASP A 209 10.97 11.56 -8.14
N TYR A 210 10.95 12.39 -7.09
CA TYR A 210 11.56 13.73 -7.11
C TYR A 210 12.60 13.95 -6.00
N HIS A 211 12.46 13.36 -4.82
CA HIS A 211 13.53 13.40 -3.82
C HIS A 211 14.83 12.82 -4.39
N PRO A 212 16.01 13.34 -3.99
CA PRO A 212 17.28 12.80 -4.46
C PRO A 212 17.37 11.29 -4.25
N GLY A 213 17.57 10.56 -5.34
CA GLY A 213 17.49 9.10 -5.38
C GLY A 213 18.46 8.45 -6.35
N MET A 214 18.26 7.15 -6.58
CA MET A 214 19.09 6.30 -7.43
C MET A 214 18.38 5.84 -8.70
N GLY A 215 17.06 5.79 -8.66
CA GLY A 215 16.20 5.26 -9.71
C GLY A 215 15.11 6.21 -10.15
N GLY A 216 13.96 5.68 -10.54
CA GLY A 216 12.74 6.43 -10.78
C GLY A 216 12.09 6.75 -9.44
N TYR A 217 11.30 5.81 -8.89
CA TYR A 217 10.86 5.88 -7.50
C TYR A 217 11.92 5.31 -6.57
N ASP A 218 12.24 6.04 -5.52
CA ASP A 218 13.09 5.57 -4.42
C ASP A 218 12.31 5.57 -3.10
N ILE A 219 12.57 4.62 -2.23
CA ILE A 219 11.99 4.56 -0.88
C ILE A 219 12.74 5.50 0.05
N LEU A 220 11.99 6.36 0.73
CA LEU A 220 12.47 7.28 1.74
C LEU A 220 11.85 6.94 3.10
N LYS A 221 12.51 7.40 4.16
CA LYS A 221 12.04 7.34 5.53
C LYS A 221 11.99 8.74 6.12
N ALA A 222 10.86 9.10 6.71
CA ALA A 222 10.69 10.32 7.48
C ALA A 222 10.45 10.02 8.96
N TYR A 223 11.07 10.79 9.84
CA TYR A 223 10.93 10.65 11.30
C TYR A 223 11.21 11.97 12.01
N GLU A 224 10.66 12.13 13.22
CA GLU A 224 10.94 13.27 14.07
C GLU A 224 12.36 13.18 14.65
N GLY A 225 13.23 14.11 14.24
CA GLY A 225 14.59 14.28 14.77
C GLY A 225 14.63 15.34 15.87
N THR A 226 15.81 15.57 16.43
CA THR A 226 16.02 16.57 17.49
C THR A 226 15.78 18.02 17.06
N HIS A 227 15.81 18.28 15.76
CA HIS A 227 15.66 19.64 15.16
C HIS A 227 14.48 19.76 14.18
N GLY A 228 13.53 18.83 14.24
CA GLY A 228 12.37 18.75 13.35
C GLY A 228 12.38 17.51 12.49
N LEU A 229 11.51 17.48 11.51
CA LEU A 229 11.31 16.33 10.62
C LEU A 229 12.59 16.09 9.77
N VAL A 230 13.02 14.83 9.73
CA VAL A 230 14.15 14.37 8.92
C VAL A 230 13.63 13.42 7.85
N VAL A 231 14.06 13.62 6.60
CA VAL A 231 13.75 12.72 5.47
C VAL A 231 15.07 12.14 4.94
N GLU A 232 15.16 10.83 4.90
CA GLU A 232 16.35 10.07 4.49
C GLU A 232 16.02 9.10 3.36
N ASN A 233 16.83 9.10 2.28
CA ASN A 233 16.77 8.04 1.28
C ASN A 233 17.32 6.73 1.86
N MET A 234 16.62 5.61 1.68
CA MET A 234 17.01 4.30 2.22
C MET A 234 18.26 3.74 1.57
N GLN A 235 18.62 4.23 0.40
CA GLN A 235 19.82 3.86 -0.37
C GLN A 235 19.93 2.35 -0.67
N SER A 236 20.99 1.96 -1.39
CA SER A 236 21.30 0.56 -1.64
C SER A 236 21.60 -0.18 -0.31
N PRO A 237 21.11 -1.42 -0.13
CA PRO A 237 20.46 -2.28 -1.13
C PRO A 237 18.92 -2.18 -1.17
N ILE A 238 18.29 -1.28 -0.41
CA ILE A 238 16.83 -1.11 -0.43
C ILE A 238 16.43 -0.48 -1.77
N ASN A 239 17.07 0.63 -2.12
CA ASN A 239 16.86 1.29 -3.40
C ASN A 239 17.85 0.82 -4.46
N SER A 240 17.38 0.74 -5.68
CA SER A 240 18.11 0.32 -6.88
C SER A 240 18.13 1.42 -7.95
N THR A 241 18.50 1.09 -9.18
CA THR A 241 18.37 1.99 -10.34
C THR A 241 17.02 1.86 -11.05
N GLY A 242 16.11 1.06 -10.52
CA GLY A 242 14.73 0.89 -10.99
C GLY A 242 13.75 1.74 -10.19
N ASP A 243 12.49 1.30 -10.18
CA ASP A 243 11.44 1.83 -9.32
C ASP A 243 11.33 0.97 -8.07
N ASP A 244 11.59 1.57 -6.91
CA ASP A 244 11.52 0.91 -5.61
C ASP A 244 10.35 1.49 -4.80
N PHE A 245 9.38 0.65 -4.42
CA PHE A 245 8.17 1.09 -3.73
C PHE A 245 7.47 -0.01 -2.94
N GLY A 246 6.52 0.37 -2.08
CA GLY A 246 5.64 -0.55 -1.39
C GLY A 246 6.32 -1.33 -0.26
N ILE A 247 7.15 -0.65 0.54
CA ILE A 247 7.81 -1.26 1.71
C ILE A 247 6.78 -1.61 2.80
N THR A 248 7.05 -2.69 3.52
CA THR A 248 6.34 -3.07 4.74
C THR A 248 7.33 -3.63 5.77
N PHE A 249 6.89 -3.75 7.01
CA PHE A 249 7.68 -4.37 8.09
C PHE A 249 6.83 -5.33 8.90
N LEU A 250 7.46 -6.41 9.37
CA LEU A 250 6.88 -7.23 10.42
C LEU A 250 6.64 -6.38 11.68
N PRO A 251 5.47 -6.49 12.33
CA PRO A 251 5.19 -5.72 13.54
C PRO A 251 6.29 -5.82 14.59
N GLY A 252 6.81 -4.66 15.00
CA GLY A 252 7.87 -4.55 16.01
C GLY A 252 9.26 -5.06 15.60
N LYS A 253 9.50 -5.31 14.30
CA LYS A 253 10.80 -5.76 13.79
C LYS A 253 11.34 -4.86 12.68
N ASP A 254 12.66 -4.83 12.52
CA ASP A 254 13.35 -4.22 11.37
C ASP A 254 13.55 -5.25 10.24
N GLN A 255 12.50 -6.03 9.96
CA GLN A 255 12.45 -7.04 8.92
C GLN A 255 11.12 -6.88 8.17
N GLY A 256 11.17 -6.89 6.88
CA GLY A 256 10.01 -6.73 5.99
C GLY A 256 10.17 -7.46 4.69
#